data_7f03e242f255a38dcf83337880bf8054
#
_entry.id   7f03e242f255a38dcf83337880bf8054
#
_cell.length_a   1.000
_cell.length_b   1.000
_cell.length_c   1.000
_cell.angle_alpha   90.00
_cell.angle_beta   90.00
_cell.angle_gamma   90.00
#
_symmetry.space_group_name_H-M   'P 1'
#
loop_
_entity.id
_entity.type
_entity.pdbx_description
1 polymer ?
#
loop_
_entity_poly.entity_id
_entity_poly.type
_entity_poly.pdbx_seq_one_letter_code
_entity_poly.pdbx_strand_id
1 'polypeptide(L)'
;KLKCPRSMITEITPQQAQGDWKSLEKSSTLKIKITTKKGVNQLTKTTSIHLYFKRFRSTDEWQKVEGNLDGSQILFTLPAQPPAGKIAYYLEIAGNTVFQDAPITVRFRNDVPSTILIPHILVMFAVMLLSTFCGLLALRNDGRWKKYAWITLATVFTGGLILGPIVQKFAFGAFWTGWPLGDDLTYTKTLVAACFWVLALIFSKKKTGKWLAILAAIVLLIVYSIPHSTAGSEFNYETRQVETEAK
;
A
#
# COMPACT_ATOMS: atom_id res chain seq x y z
N LYS A 1 -5.26 -0.50 38.47
CA LYS A 1 -4.75 -0.25 37.08
C LYS A 1 -5.19 -1.42 36.23
N LEU A 2 -6.36 -1.31 35.59
CA LEU A 2 -6.79 -2.26 34.56
C LEU A 2 -5.94 -1.99 33.30
N LYS A 3 -4.91 -2.82 33.07
CA LYS A 3 -4.27 -2.90 31.77
C LYS A 3 -5.30 -3.47 30.81
N CYS A 4 -5.83 -2.65 29.89
CA CYS A 4 -6.63 -3.15 28.76
C CYS A 4 -5.69 -4.01 27.89
N PRO A 5 -5.81 -5.35 27.87
CA PRO A 5 -4.86 -6.16 27.10
C PRO A 5 -5.13 -5.95 25.61
N ARG A 6 -4.07 -5.86 24.80
CA ARG A 6 -4.12 -5.92 23.32
C ARG A 6 -5.02 -7.07 22.80
N SER A 7 -5.28 -8.05 23.63
CA SER A 7 -6.14 -9.21 23.35
C SER A 7 -7.65 -8.92 23.32
N MET A 8 -8.10 -7.72 23.69
CA MET A 8 -9.53 -7.35 23.65
C MET A 8 -9.96 -6.75 22.30
N ILE A 9 -9.01 -6.30 21.48
CA ILE A 9 -9.30 -5.74 20.15
C ILE A 9 -8.93 -6.82 19.12
N THR A 10 -9.93 -7.52 18.59
CA THR A 10 -9.68 -8.66 17.70
C THR A 10 -9.57 -8.24 16.24
N GLU A 11 -10.17 -7.11 15.85
CA GLU A 11 -10.15 -6.68 14.45
C GLU A 11 -10.45 -5.18 14.34
N ILE A 12 -9.49 -4.43 13.79
CA ILE A 12 -9.74 -3.08 13.32
C ILE A 12 -9.73 -3.18 11.80
N THR A 13 -10.91 -3.25 11.20
CA THR A 13 -11.04 -3.26 9.74
C THR A 13 -11.38 -1.85 9.29
N PRO A 14 -10.44 -1.10 8.70
CA PRO A 14 -10.79 0.14 8.01
C PRO A 14 -11.57 -0.23 6.75
N GLN A 15 -12.88 -0.03 6.76
CA GLN A 15 -13.64 -0.04 5.53
C GLN A 15 -13.27 1.23 4.75
N GLN A 16 -12.67 1.07 3.59
CA GLN A 16 -12.32 2.18 2.72
C GLN A 16 -13.59 2.96 2.35
N ALA A 17 -13.58 4.23 2.68
CA ALA A 17 -14.61 5.12 2.21
C ALA A 17 -14.39 5.37 0.71
N GLN A 18 -15.36 4.96 -0.10
CA GLN A 18 -15.49 5.40 -1.48
C GLN A 18 -15.91 6.87 -1.47
N GLY A 19 -15.02 7.74 -1.91
CA GLY A 19 -15.30 9.17 -2.07
C GLY A 19 -14.65 9.69 -3.35
N ASP A 20 -15.44 10.29 -4.22
CA ASP A 20 -14.93 11.06 -5.37
C ASP A 20 -14.20 12.29 -4.83
N TRP A 21 -12.87 12.39 -5.08
CA TRP A 21 -12.01 13.48 -4.58
C TRP A 21 -12.43 14.88 -5.02
N LYS A 22 -13.35 15.00 -5.99
CA LYS A 22 -13.90 16.28 -6.49
C LYS A 22 -14.91 16.92 -5.54
N SER A 23 -15.38 16.19 -4.53
CA SER A 23 -16.28 16.73 -3.52
C SER A 23 -15.61 16.67 -2.15
N LEU A 24 -14.78 17.66 -1.83
CA LEU A 24 -14.15 17.90 -0.52
C LEU A 24 -15.16 18.06 0.65
N GLU A 25 -16.47 17.98 0.38
CA GLU A 25 -17.54 18.15 1.36
C GLU A 25 -18.24 16.85 1.77
N LYS A 26 -17.95 15.71 1.18
CA LYS A 26 -18.53 14.43 1.61
C LYS A 26 -17.62 13.71 2.58
N SER A 27 -18.03 13.69 3.85
CA SER A 27 -17.45 12.88 4.92
C SER A 27 -17.31 11.43 4.47
N SER A 28 -16.08 10.99 4.25
CA SER A 28 -15.82 9.56 4.11
C SER A 28 -15.90 8.94 5.50
N THR A 29 -16.82 8.01 5.68
CA THR A 29 -16.96 7.31 6.95
C THR A 29 -15.87 6.25 7.02
N LEU A 30 -14.83 6.49 7.83
CA LEU A 30 -13.94 5.42 8.24
C LEU A 30 -14.68 4.61 9.30
N LYS A 31 -15.16 3.41 8.93
CA LYS A 31 -15.80 2.51 9.88
C LYS A 31 -14.72 1.72 10.61
N ILE A 32 -14.49 2.05 11.89
CA ILE A 32 -13.63 1.26 12.76
C ILE A 32 -14.52 0.28 13.50
N LYS A 33 -14.36 -0.99 13.17
CA LYS A 33 -15.04 -2.10 13.86
C LYS A 33 -14.23 -2.52 15.06
N ILE A 34 -14.75 -2.31 16.26
CA ILE A 34 -14.17 -2.85 17.49
C ILE A 34 -14.98 -4.08 17.88
N THR A 35 -14.35 -5.25 17.83
CA THR A 35 -14.95 -6.50 18.30
C THR A 35 -14.25 -6.94 19.56
N THR A 36 -14.99 -7.19 20.63
CA THR A 36 -14.45 -7.71 21.89
C THR A 36 -14.52 -9.24 21.92
N LYS A 37 -13.46 -9.89 22.44
CA LYS A 37 -13.40 -11.36 22.59
C LYS A 37 -14.39 -11.92 23.64
N LYS A 38 -14.83 -11.11 24.59
CA LYS A 38 -15.89 -11.46 25.54
C LYS A 38 -17.16 -10.82 25.03
N GLY A 39 -18.15 -11.64 24.67
CA GLY A 39 -19.39 -11.24 24.02
C GLY A 39 -19.93 -9.88 24.47
N VAL A 40 -20.46 -9.14 23.53
CA VAL A 40 -20.89 -7.73 23.55
C VAL A 40 -21.82 -7.37 24.74
N ASN A 41 -22.32 -8.34 25.48
CA ASN A 41 -23.23 -8.15 26.62
C ASN A 41 -22.59 -7.43 27.82
N GLN A 42 -21.28 -7.09 27.80
CA GLN A 42 -20.62 -6.34 28.88
C GLN A 42 -20.14 -4.93 28.48
N LEU A 43 -20.24 -4.52 27.23
CA LEU A 43 -20.20 -3.12 26.87
C LEU A 43 -21.58 -2.54 27.08
N THR A 44 -21.93 -2.34 28.35
CA THR A 44 -23.16 -1.63 28.74
C THR A 44 -23.20 -0.28 28.04
N LYS A 45 -24.40 0.22 27.74
CA LYS A 45 -24.68 1.57 27.18
C LYS A 45 -23.96 2.74 27.88
N THR A 46 -23.20 2.47 28.92
CA THR A 46 -22.48 3.42 29.78
C THR A 46 -20.96 3.50 29.51
N THR A 47 -20.38 2.66 28.65
CA THR A 47 -18.92 2.74 28.39
C THR A 47 -18.65 3.77 27.31
N SER A 48 -18.15 4.93 27.71
CA SER A 48 -17.70 5.97 26.77
C SER A 48 -16.49 5.46 26.00
N ILE A 49 -16.61 5.44 24.67
CA ILE A 49 -15.50 5.10 23.78
C ILE A 49 -15.30 6.29 22.85
N HIS A 50 -14.12 6.85 22.91
CA HIS A 50 -13.73 8.00 22.12
C HIS A 50 -12.55 7.65 21.23
N LEU A 51 -12.53 8.21 20.03
CA LEU A 51 -11.42 8.13 19.11
C LEU A 51 -10.78 9.52 19.02
N TYR A 52 -9.48 9.57 19.21
CA TYR A 52 -8.68 10.76 18.99
C TYR A 52 -7.89 10.60 17.72
N PHE A 53 -7.98 11.58 16.82
CA PHE A 53 -7.28 11.55 15.55
C PHE A 53 -6.63 12.90 15.23
N LYS A 54 -5.60 12.86 14.38
CA LYS A 54 -4.99 14.02 13.75
C LYS A 54 -4.41 13.64 12.40
N ARG A 55 -4.13 14.61 11.55
CA ARG A 55 -3.35 14.37 10.32
C ARG A 55 -1.96 13.88 10.69
N PHE A 56 -1.50 12.87 9.99
CA PHE A 56 -0.19 12.28 10.26
C PHE A 56 0.92 13.28 9.92
N ARG A 57 1.94 13.38 10.78
CA ARG A 57 3.06 14.33 10.65
C ARG A 57 2.63 15.79 10.50
N SER A 58 1.52 16.17 11.12
CA SER A 58 1.07 17.55 11.19
C SER A 58 1.24 18.10 12.61
N THR A 59 1.21 19.42 12.72
CA THR A 59 1.16 20.15 14.00
C THR A 59 -0.24 20.20 14.60
N ASP A 60 -1.22 19.52 13.99
CA ASP A 60 -2.60 19.52 14.46
C ASP A 60 -2.71 18.98 15.88
N GLU A 61 -3.61 19.57 16.63
CA GLU A 61 -4.05 19.02 17.90
C GLU A 61 -4.90 17.76 17.68
N TRP A 62 -4.94 16.89 18.70
CA TRP A 62 -5.78 15.71 18.67
C TRP A 62 -7.26 16.09 18.74
N GLN A 63 -8.03 15.70 17.76
CA GLN A 63 -9.47 15.93 17.67
C GLN A 63 -10.20 14.68 18.21
N LYS A 64 -11.17 14.91 19.09
CA LYS A 64 -11.98 13.86 19.69
C LYS A 64 -13.23 13.60 18.85
N VAL A 65 -13.54 12.34 18.62
CA VAL A 65 -14.77 11.88 17.97
C VAL A 65 -15.44 10.83 18.83
N GLU A 66 -16.75 10.96 18.98
CA GLU A 66 -17.57 9.99 19.70
C GLU A 66 -17.98 8.86 18.75
N GLY A 67 -17.96 7.64 19.26
CA GLY A 67 -18.39 6.46 18.52
C GLY A 67 -19.89 6.24 18.61
N ASN A 68 -20.52 5.91 17.48
CA ASN A 68 -21.90 5.47 17.44
C ASN A 68 -21.97 3.95 17.55
N LEU A 69 -22.72 3.45 18.52
CA LEU A 69 -22.92 2.02 18.74
C LEU A 69 -23.90 1.49 17.67
N ASP A 70 -23.45 0.54 16.88
CA ASP A 70 -24.25 -0.17 15.88
C ASP A 70 -24.16 -1.69 16.17
N GLY A 71 -25.14 -2.21 16.91
CA GLY A 71 -25.17 -3.61 17.36
C GLY A 71 -23.95 -3.98 18.18
N SER A 72 -23.07 -4.81 17.63
CA SER A 72 -21.82 -5.26 18.26
C SER A 72 -20.58 -4.46 17.83
N GLN A 73 -20.79 -3.36 17.10
CA GLN A 73 -19.74 -2.56 16.51
C GLN A 73 -19.86 -1.10 16.95
N ILE A 74 -18.72 -0.44 17.03
CA ILE A 74 -18.68 1.02 17.25
C ILE A 74 -18.16 1.66 15.97
N LEU A 75 -18.93 2.59 15.45
CA LEU A 75 -18.64 3.30 14.22
C LEU A 75 -18.16 4.71 14.54
N PHE A 76 -17.02 5.09 13.98
CA PHE A 76 -16.49 6.44 14.03
C PHE A 76 -16.48 7.04 12.63
N THR A 77 -16.90 8.29 12.52
CA THR A 77 -16.88 9.04 11.26
C THR A 77 -15.69 10.00 11.29
N LEU A 78 -14.73 9.80 10.40
CA LEU A 78 -13.56 10.67 10.28
C LEU A 78 -13.65 11.49 8.98
N PRO A 79 -13.08 12.71 8.96
CA PRO A 79 -13.09 13.56 7.77
C PRO A 79 -12.29 12.90 6.64
N ALA A 80 -12.81 13.03 5.41
CA ALA A 80 -12.12 12.57 4.20
C ALA A 80 -10.76 13.24 4.07
N GLN A 81 -9.77 12.46 3.62
CA GLN A 81 -8.45 12.99 3.32
C GLN A 81 -8.18 12.87 1.82
N PRO A 82 -7.32 13.74 1.27
CA PRO A 82 -6.88 13.61 -0.11
C PRO A 82 -6.18 12.26 -0.34
N PRO A 83 -6.08 11.81 -1.61
CA PRO A 83 -5.33 10.60 -1.95
C PRO A 83 -3.90 10.64 -1.40
N ALA A 84 -3.44 9.54 -0.85
CA ALA A 84 -2.18 9.42 -0.09
C ALA A 84 -2.15 10.15 1.27
N GLY A 85 -3.21 10.87 1.65
CA GLY A 85 -3.34 11.45 2.98
C GLY A 85 -3.35 10.39 4.06
N LYS A 86 -2.79 10.69 5.22
CA LYS A 86 -2.73 9.80 6.37
C LYS A 86 -3.32 10.47 7.60
N ILE A 87 -4.04 9.68 8.40
CA ILE A 87 -4.53 10.06 9.73
C ILE A 87 -3.87 9.13 10.74
N ALA A 88 -3.37 9.69 11.83
CA ALA A 88 -3.00 8.94 13.02
C ALA A 88 -4.15 8.98 14.02
N TYR A 89 -4.45 7.85 14.68
CA TYR A 89 -5.47 7.81 15.70
C TYR A 89 -5.12 6.85 16.85
N TYR A 90 -5.70 7.13 18.01
CA TYR A 90 -5.72 6.24 19.16
C TYR A 90 -7.13 6.23 19.78
N LEU A 91 -7.37 5.30 20.69
CA LEU A 91 -8.67 5.10 21.33
C LEU A 91 -8.59 5.38 22.83
N GLU A 92 -9.67 5.91 23.38
CA GLU A 92 -9.91 5.97 24.82
C GLU A 92 -11.15 5.14 25.15
N ILE A 93 -11.01 4.15 26.00
CA ILE A 93 -12.07 3.22 26.40
C ILE A 93 -12.20 3.30 27.92
N ALA A 94 -13.34 3.75 28.41
CA ALA A 94 -13.60 3.91 29.85
C ALA A 94 -12.47 4.67 30.59
N GLY A 95 -11.96 5.76 29.99
CA GLY A 95 -10.89 6.58 30.54
C GLY A 95 -9.46 6.00 30.39
N ASN A 96 -9.31 4.83 29.77
CA ASN A 96 -8.00 4.25 29.48
C ASN A 96 -7.63 4.45 28.02
N THR A 97 -6.44 4.99 27.76
CA THR A 97 -5.93 5.17 26.40
C THR A 97 -5.31 3.89 25.84
N VAL A 98 -5.62 3.59 24.59
CA VAL A 98 -5.11 2.43 23.85
C VAL A 98 -4.46 2.93 22.58
N PHE A 99 -3.23 2.50 22.31
CA PHE A 99 -2.38 2.94 21.18
C PHE A 99 -1.93 4.41 21.23
N GLN A 100 -1.98 5.09 22.39
CA GLN A 100 -1.53 6.48 22.49
C GLN A 100 -0.03 6.63 22.25
N ASP A 101 0.79 5.70 22.79
CA ASP A 101 2.25 5.70 22.61
C ASP A 101 2.69 5.28 21.19
N ALA A 102 1.84 4.56 20.49
CA ALA A 102 2.05 4.11 19.11
C ALA A 102 0.74 4.20 18.32
N PRO A 103 0.35 5.41 17.87
CA PRO A 103 -0.91 5.64 17.17
C PRO A 103 -1.00 4.81 15.89
N ILE A 104 -2.20 4.36 15.60
CA ILE A 104 -2.47 3.61 14.37
C ILE A 104 -2.59 4.60 13.23
N THR A 105 -1.86 4.35 12.13
CA THR A 105 -1.91 5.19 10.94
C THR A 105 -2.77 4.54 9.86
N VAL A 106 -3.71 5.31 9.31
CA VAL A 106 -4.55 4.92 8.18
C VAL A 106 -4.25 5.81 7.00
N ARG A 107 -4.03 5.21 5.83
CA ARG A 107 -3.77 5.90 4.57
C ARG A 107 -5.00 5.87 3.67
N PHE A 108 -5.35 7.01 3.12
CA PHE A 108 -6.46 7.15 2.19
C PHE A 108 -6.00 6.90 0.75
N ARG A 109 -6.83 6.26 -0.02
CA ARG A 109 -6.62 6.06 -1.45
C ARG A 109 -7.96 6.15 -2.18
N ASN A 110 -7.91 6.54 -3.45
CA ASN A 110 -9.07 6.48 -4.32
C ASN A 110 -9.26 5.07 -4.89
N ASP A 111 -10.46 4.82 -5.39
CA ASP A 111 -10.76 3.59 -6.11
C ASP A 111 -10.08 3.58 -7.49
N VAL A 112 -9.51 2.43 -7.82
CA VAL A 112 -8.94 2.18 -9.14
C VAL A 112 -9.96 1.38 -9.95
N PRO A 113 -10.34 1.82 -11.17
CA PRO A 113 -11.24 1.06 -12.01
C PRO A 113 -10.75 -0.38 -12.22
N SER A 114 -11.65 -1.35 -12.03
CA SER A 114 -11.32 -2.78 -12.16
C SER A 114 -10.79 -3.13 -13.57
N THR A 115 -11.22 -2.40 -14.60
CA THR A 115 -10.74 -2.52 -15.98
C THR A 115 -9.25 -2.22 -16.14
N ILE A 116 -8.64 -1.49 -15.22
CA ILE A 116 -7.21 -1.18 -15.17
C ILE A 116 -6.49 -2.05 -14.15
N LEU A 117 -7.10 -2.19 -12.96
CA LEU A 117 -6.50 -2.91 -11.85
C LEU A 117 -6.32 -4.41 -12.15
N ILE A 118 -7.36 -5.06 -12.71
CA ILE A 118 -7.30 -6.50 -13.00
C ILE A 118 -6.24 -6.82 -14.06
N PRO A 119 -6.19 -6.15 -15.23
CA PRO A 119 -5.10 -6.37 -16.19
C PRO A 119 -3.71 -6.13 -15.59
N HIS A 120 -3.53 -5.06 -14.80
CA HIS A 120 -2.26 -4.80 -14.11
C HIS A 120 -1.84 -5.98 -13.23
N ILE A 121 -2.74 -6.47 -12.37
CA ILE A 121 -2.46 -7.61 -11.48
C ILE A 121 -2.09 -8.85 -12.28
N LEU A 122 -2.87 -9.20 -13.30
CA LEU A 122 -2.63 -10.39 -14.13
C LEU A 122 -1.28 -10.32 -14.86
N VAL A 123 -0.96 -9.16 -15.44
CA VAL A 123 0.31 -8.94 -16.13
C VAL A 123 1.48 -9.03 -15.15
N MET A 124 1.35 -8.46 -13.94
CA MET A 124 2.40 -8.55 -12.92
C MET A 124 2.63 -9.98 -12.43
N PHE A 125 1.57 -10.79 -12.27
CA PHE A 125 1.73 -12.23 -12.01
C PHE A 125 2.44 -12.95 -13.17
N ALA A 126 2.08 -12.64 -14.41
CA ALA A 126 2.76 -13.21 -15.58
C ALA A 126 4.25 -12.82 -15.61
N VAL A 127 4.61 -11.58 -15.23
CA VAL A 127 6.00 -11.14 -15.08
C VAL A 127 6.78 -12.05 -14.14
N MET A 128 6.23 -12.33 -12.97
CA MET A 128 6.88 -13.19 -11.97
C MET A 128 7.12 -14.61 -12.52
N LEU A 129 6.10 -15.20 -13.15
CA LEU A 129 6.21 -16.55 -13.73
C LEU A 129 7.21 -16.60 -14.89
N LEU A 130 7.12 -15.65 -15.84
CA LEU A 130 8.01 -15.58 -17.00
C LEU A 130 9.46 -15.33 -16.59
N SER A 131 9.68 -14.44 -15.64
CA SER A 131 11.02 -14.15 -15.09
C SER A 131 11.64 -15.40 -14.46
N THR A 132 10.90 -16.08 -13.60
CA THR A 132 11.36 -17.31 -12.94
C THR A 132 11.65 -18.39 -13.97
N PHE A 133 10.75 -18.59 -14.92
CA PHE A 133 10.93 -19.57 -15.99
C PHE A 133 12.16 -19.25 -16.85
N CYS A 134 12.35 -17.98 -17.22
CA CYS A 134 13.53 -17.54 -17.96
C CYS A 134 14.84 -17.78 -17.20
N GLY A 135 14.86 -17.49 -15.90
CA GLY A 135 16.01 -17.77 -15.03
C GLY A 135 16.34 -19.26 -14.99
N LEU A 136 15.34 -20.13 -14.88
CA LEU A 136 15.52 -21.59 -14.91
C LEU A 136 16.06 -22.08 -16.28
N LEU A 137 15.57 -21.57 -17.40
CA LEU A 137 16.10 -21.88 -18.72
C LEU A 137 17.56 -21.45 -18.84
N ALA A 138 17.90 -20.26 -18.38
CA ALA A 138 19.27 -19.76 -18.36
C ALA A 138 20.17 -20.67 -17.48
N LEU A 139 19.69 -21.08 -16.31
CA LEU A 139 20.43 -21.99 -15.43
C LEU A 139 20.72 -23.34 -16.10
N ARG A 140 19.76 -23.87 -16.84
CA ARG A 140 19.88 -25.16 -17.61
C ARG A 140 20.69 -25.03 -18.90
N ASN A 141 21.24 -23.87 -19.24
CA ASN A 141 21.89 -23.55 -20.51
C ASN A 141 20.99 -23.72 -21.74
N ASP A 142 19.67 -23.64 -21.59
CA ASP A 142 18.73 -23.71 -22.68
C ASP A 142 18.68 -22.37 -23.42
N GLY A 143 19.08 -22.34 -24.68
CA GLY A 143 19.15 -21.10 -25.50
C GLY A 143 17.84 -20.32 -25.62
N ARG A 144 16.69 -20.98 -25.35
CA ARG A 144 15.36 -20.35 -25.33
C ARG A 144 15.22 -19.22 -24.33
N TRP A 145 16.10 -19.16 -23.28
CA TRP A 145 16.07 -18.09 -22.29
C TRP A 145 16.11 -16.71 -22.95
N LYS A 146 16.79 -16.53 -24.08
CA LYS A 146 16.87 -15.23 -24.78
C LYS A 146 15.50 -14.75 -25.28
N LYS A 147 14.69 -15.67 -25.85
CA LYS A 147 13.32 -15.38 -26.26
C LYS A 147 12.45 -15.00 -25.06
N TYR A 148 12.53 -15.76 -23.99
CA TYR A 148 11.74 -15.49 -22.78
C TYR A 148 12.20 -14.24 -22.03
N ALA A 149 13.47 -13.86 -22.11
CA ALA A 149 13.97 -12.60 -21.59
C ALA A 149 13.32 -11.38 -22.28
N TRP A 150 13.15 -11.43 -23.62
CA TRP A 150 12.41 -10.39 -24.35
C TRP A 150 10.94 -10.34 -23.94
N ILE A 151 10.28 -11.48 -23.82
CA ILE A 151 8.89 -11.54 -23.38
C ILE A 151 8.75 -11.00 -21.95
N THR A 152 9.65 -11.38 -21.06
CA THR A 152 9.67 -10.89 -19.68
C THR A 152 9.85 -9.38 -19.63
N LEU A 153 10.83 -8.85 -20.37
CA LEU A 153 11.06 -7.39 -20.42
C LEU A 153 9.83 -6.64 -20.94
N ALA A 154 9.22 -7.13 -22.04
CA ALA A 154 8.01 -6.52 -22.60
C ALA A 154 6.86 -6.53 -21.59
N THR A 155 6.72 -7.64 -20.82
CA THR A 155 5.66 -7.77 -19.81
C THR A 155 5.95 -6.88 -18.60
N VAL A 156 7.22 -6.77 -18.14
CA VAL A 156 7.63 -5.82 -17.08
C VAL A 156 7.33 -4.38 -17.51
N PHE A 157 7.64 -4.05 -18.77
CA PHE A 157 7.38 -2.71 -19.29
C PHE A 157 5.88 -2.40 -19.29
N THR A 158 5.07 -3.30 -19.83
CA THR A 158 3.61 -3.11 -19.89
C THR A 158 2.99 -3.08 -18.49
N GLY A 159 3.29 -4.05 -17.64
CA GLY A 159 2.70 -4.16 -16.31
C GLY A 159 3.25 -3.14 -15.32
N GLY A 160 4.58 -3.03 -15.24
CA GLY A 160 5.25 -2.22 -14.24
C GLY A 160 5.41 -0.75 -14.60
N LEU A 161 5.74 -0.44 -15.85
CA LEU A 161 6.09 0.93 -16.29
C LEU A 161 4.96 1.65 -17.05
N ILE A 162 3.91 0.93 -17.51
CA ILE A 162 2.73 1.56 -18.11
C ILE A 162 1.53 1.43 -17.17
N LEU A 163 1.06 0.20 -16.92
CA LEU A 163 -0.14 0.00 -16.09
C LEU A 163 0.07 0.40 -14.64
N GLY A 164 1.25 0.18 -14.07
CA GLY A 164 1.60 0.60 -12.72
C GLY A 164 1.38 2.10 -12.48
N PRO A 165 2.01 3.00 -13.26
CA PRO A 165 1.77 4.44 -13.17
C PRO A 165 0.30 4.85 -13.36
N ILE A 166 -0.45 4.17 -14.24
CA ILE A 166 -1.88 4.44 -14.42
C ILE A 166 -2.65 4.08 -13.14
N VAL A 167 -2.40 2.89 -12.54
CA VAL A 167 -2.97 2.49 -11.25
C VAL A 167 -2.62 3.52 -10.16
N GLN A 168 -1.37 3.97 -10.11
CA GLN A 168 -0.90 4.98 -9.17
C GLN A 168 -1.67 6.30 -9.32
N LYS A 169 -1.84 6.77 -10.56
CA LYS A 169 -2.58 8.00 -10.85
C LYS A 169 -4.02 7.93 -10.33
N PHE A 170 -4.70 6.81 -10.53
CA PHE A 170 -6.04 6.61 -9.98
C PHE A 170 -6.02 6.54 -8.46
N ALA A 171 -5.12 5.76 -7.87
CA ALA A 171 -5.08 5.53 -6.42
C ALA A 171 -4.63 6.76 -5.61
N PHE A 172 -3.64 7.51 -6.10
CA PHE A 172 -2.92 8.52 -5.32
C PHE A 172 -2.73 9.87 -6.03
N GLY A 173 -3.23 10.02 -7.26
CA GLY A 173 -3.21 11.31 -7.96
C GLY A 173 -1.94 11.61 -8.75
N ALA A 174 -0.84 10.84 -8.59
CA ALA A 174 0.43 11.01 -9.29
C ALA A 174 0.73 9.81 -10.18
N PHE A 175 1.33 10.02 -11.37
CA PHE A 175 1.72 8.92 -12.26
C PHE A 175 2.98 8.20 -11.79
N TRP A 176 3.95 8.96 -11.28
CA TRP A 176 5.25 8.44 -10.91
C TRP A 176 5.79 9.16 -9.68
N THR A 177 6.18 8.41 -8.68
CA THR A 177 6.71 8.92 -7.40
C THR A 177 8.02 8.23 -7.01
N GLY A 178 8.56 7.36 -7.88
CA GLY A 178 9.85 6.70 -7.69
C GLY A 178 11.01 7.49 -8.31
N TRP A 179 12.23 6.97 -8.11
CA TRP A 179 13.44 7.54 -8.72
C TRP A 179 13.30 7.64 -10.26
N PRO A 180 13.75 8.72 -10.96
CA PRO A 180 14.50 9.86 -10.40
C PRO A 180 13.62 11.02 -9.89
N LEU A 181 12.30 10.93 -9.98
CA LEU A 181 11.38 12.03 -9.63
C LEU A 181 10.89 11.99 -8.17
N GLY A 182 11.21 10.94 -7.43
CA GLY A 182 10.87 10.75 -6.03
C GLY A 182 11.47 9.46 -5.48
N ASP A 183 11.23 9.17 -4.21
CA ASP A 183 11.85 8.07 -3.48
C ASP A 183 10.91 6.88 -3.22
N ASP A 184 9.75 6.83 -3.90
CA ASP A 184 8.79 5.72 -3.73
C ASP A 184 9.45 4.40 -4.12
N LEU A 185 9.63 3.56 -3.11
CA LEU A 185 10.30 2.27 -3.25
C LEU A 185 9.59 1.36 -4.26
N THR A 186 8.27 1.46 -4.40
CA THR A 186 7.47 0.61 -5.29
C THR A 186 7.90 0.76 -6.74
N TYR A 187 8.09 2.00 -7.20
CA TYR A 187 8.51 2.28 -8.58
C TYR A 187 10.00 2.09 -8.76
N THR A 188 10.79 2.56 -7.81
CA THR A 188 12.25 2.41 -7.85
C THR A 188 12.66 0.95 -7.99
N LYS A 189 12.07 0.04 -7.19
CA LYS A 189 12.38 -1.39 -7.28
C LYS A 189 11.94 -2.03 -8.60
N THR A 190 10.79 -1.60 -9.17
CA THR A 190 10.31 -2.08 -10.47
C THR A 190 11.24 -1.64 -11.60
N LEU A 191 11.70 -0.38 -11.56
CA LEU A 191 12.69 0.15 -12.51
C LEU A 191 14.01 -0.60 -12.41
N VAL A 192 14.51 -0.87 -11.21
CA VAL A 192 15.71 -1.68 -10.98
C VAL A 192 15.56 -3.06 -11.61
N ALA A 193 14.45 -3.75 -11.38
CA ALA A 193 14.19 -5.07 -11.99
C ALA A 193 14.20 -5.00 -13.53
N ALA A 194 13.58 -3.95 -14.11
CA ALA A 194 13.59 -3.72 -15.56
C ALA A 194 15.02 -3.51 -16.08
N CYS A 195 15.84 -2.72 -15.39
CA CYS A 195 17.25 -2.48 -15.75
C CYS A 195 18.07 -3.78 -15.79
N PHE A 196 17.89 -4.69 -14.83
CA PHE A 196 18.57 -5.99 -14.84
C PHE A 196 18.16 -6.83 -16.05
N TRP A 197 16.90 -6.83 -16.48
CA TRP A 197 16.45 -7.51 -17.69
C TRP A 197 17.00 -6.88 -18.95
N VAL A 198 17.11 -5.54 -19.03
CA VAL A 198 17.76 -4.83 -20.13
C VAL A 198 19.24 -5.24 -20.24
N LEU A 199 19.97 -5.23 -19.11
CA LEU A 199 21.36 -5.66 -19.07
C LEU A 199 21.54 -7.11 -19.52
N ALA A 200 20.68 -8.03 -19.07
CA ALA A 200 20.70 -9.43 -19.50
C ALA A 200 20.56 -9.56 -21.03
N LEU A 201 19.69 -8.75 -21.64
CA LEU A 201 19.48 -8.75 -23.08
C LEU A 201 20.62 -8.10 -23.87
N ILE A 202 21.17 -6.97 -23.41
CA ILE A 202 22.33 -6.33 -24.03
C ILE A 202 23.50 -7.31 -24.11
N PHE A 203 23.76 -8.04 -23.04
CA PHE A 203 24.84 -9.01 -22.98
C PHE A 203 24.45 -10.44 -23.43
N SER A 204 23.28 -10.63 -24.02
CA SER A 204 22.73 -11.94 -24.38
C SER A 204 23.58 -12.75 -25.37
N LYS A 205 24.44 -12.08 -26.17
CA LYS A 205 25.40 -12.73 -27.07
C LYS A 205 26.67 -13.23 -26.35
N LYS A 206 26.94 -12.77 -25.14
CA LYS A 206 28.11 -13.14 -24.31
C LYS A 206 27.69 -14.17 -23.25
N LYS A 207 28.67 -14.93 -22.71
CA LYS A 207 28.45 -15.86 -21.58
C LYS A 207 27.88 -15.11 -20.35
N THR A 208 28.27 -13.86 -20.14
CA THR A 208 27.80 -12.98 -19.08
C THR A 208 26.28 -12.76 -19.12
N GLY A 209 25.66 -12.71 -20.30
CA GLY A 209 24.21 -12.50 -20.44
C GLY A 209 23.37 -13.57 -19.73
N LYS A 210 23.82 -14.81 -19.76
CA LYS A 210 23.15 -15.89 -19.04
C LYS A 210 23.14 -15.66 -17.54
N TRP A 211 24.27 -15.28 -16.97
CA TRP A 211 24.37 -15.00 -15.53
C TRP A 211 23.57 -13.77 -15.12
N LEU A 212 23.53 -12.76 -16.00
CA LEU A 212 22.69 -11.59 -15.80
C LEU A 212 21.19 -11.93 -15.83
N ALA A 213 20.76 -12.88 -16.70
CA ALA A 213 19.38 -13.34 -16.73
C ALA A 213 18.98 -14.08 -15.43
N ILE A 214 19.88 -14.92 -14.91
CA ILE A 214 19.67 -15.58 -13.61
C ILE A 214 19.58 -14.53 -12.49
N LEU A 215 20.52 -13.58 -12.48
CA LEU A 215 20.51 -12.50 -11.49
C LEU A 215 19.25 -11.64 -11.61
N ALA A 216 18.82 -11.28 -12.82
CA ALA A 216 17.57 -10.53 -13.05
C ALA A 216 16.33 -11.27 -12.50
N ALA A 217 16.27 -12.59 -12.68
CA ALA A 217 15.19 -13.39 -12.13
C ALA A 217 15.20 -13.38 -10.58
N ILE A 218 16.37 -13.50 -9.96
CA ILE A 218 16.53 -13.42 -8.49
C ILE A 218 16.13 -12.03 -7.99
N VAL A 219 16.64 -10.97 -8.62
CA VAL A 219 16.30 -9.58 -8.26
C VAL A 219 14.79 -9.35 -8.32
N LEU A 220 14.13 -9.86 -9.37
CA LEU A 220 12.69 -9.71 -9.51
C LEU A 220 11.94 -10.46 -8.40
N LEU A 221 12.34 -11.65 -8.02
CA LEU A 221 11.76 -12.37 -6.88
C LEU A 221 11.92 -11.59 -5.57
N ILE A 222 13.10 -11.00 -5.33
CA ILE A 222 13.34 -10.15 -4.16
C ILE A 222 12.39 -8.93 -4.18
N VAL A 223 12.28 -8.27 -5.34
CA VAL A 223 11.37 -7.13 -5.53
C VAL A 223 9.93 -7.49 -5.18
N TYR A 224 9.47 -8.66 -5.58
CA TYR A 224 8.11 -9.14 -5.26
C TYR A 224 7.92 -9.50 -3.78
N SER A 225 9.00 -9.88 -3.10
CA SER A 225 8.95 -10.18 -1.66
C SER A 225 8.81 -8.92 -0.80
N ILE A 226 9.11 -7.73 -1.34
CA ILE A 226 8.97 -6.46 -0.63
C ILE A 226 7.54 -5.93 -0.80
N PRO A 227 6.75 -5.77 0.28
CA PRO A 227 5.38 -5.24 0.18
C PRO A 227 5.32 -3.87 -0.50
N HIS A 228 4.23 -3.61 -1.24
CA HIS A 228 4.05 -2.36 -1.99
C HIS A 228 3.84 -1.13 -1.09
N SER A 229 3.44 -1.31 0.16
CA SER A 229 3.08 -0.24 1.09
C SER A 229 4.16 0.14 2.09
N THR A 230 5.35 -0.44 2.00
CA THR A 230 6.40 -0.30 3.02
C THR A 230 7.02 1.11 3.06
N ALA A 231 7.12 1.77 1.92
CA ALA A 231 7.58 3.16 1.78
C ALA A 231 6.89 3.76 0.54
N GLY A 232 5.65 4.14 0.71
CA GLY A 232 4.82 4.66 -0.38
C GLY A 232 4.63 6.16 -0.29
N SER A 233 4.07 6.74 -1.34
CA SER A 233 3.75 8.16 -1.40
C SER A 233 2.86 8.60 -0.25
N GLU A 234 3.11 9.80 0.27
CA GLU A 234 2.39 10.49 1.34
C GLU A 234 1.93 11.84 0.85
N PHE A 235 0.73 12.28 1.26
CA PHE A 235 0.26 13.61 0.97
C PHE A 235 0.85 14.58 2.00
N ASN A 236 1.64 15.54 1.51
CA ASN A 236 2.13 16.63 2.33
C ASN A 236 1.04 17.71 2.44
N TYR A 237 0.57 17.95 3.67
CA TYR A 237 -0.52 18.89 3.92
C TYR A 237 -0.10 20.37 3.81
N GLU A 238 1.20 20.67 3.90
CA GLU A 238 1.74 22.01 3.76
C GLU A 238 1.91 22.39 2.28
N THR A 239 2.59 21.51 1.50
CA THR A 239 2.82 21.74 0.06
C THR A 239 1.60 21.38 -0.80
N ARG A 240 0.62 20.64 -0.25
CA ARG A 240 -0.54 20.07 -0.95
C ARG A 240 -0.16 19.18 -2.13
N GLN A 241 0.96 18.52 -2.04
CA GLN A 241 1.47 17.60 -3.07
C GLN A 241 1.65 16.19 -2.52
N VAL A 242 1.63 15.22 -3.43
CA VAL A 242 1.94 13.83 -3.08
C VAL A 242 3.45 13.67 -3.19
N GLU A 243 4.09 13.45 -2.06
CA GLU A 243 5.53 13.27 -1.92
C GLU A 243 5.83 11.83 -1.49
N THR A 244 7.09 11.45 -1.52
CA THR A 244 7.53 10.19 -0.92
C THR A 244 7.68 10.36 0.58
N GLU A 245 7.39 9.28 1.31
CA GLU A 245 7.51 9.26 2.78
C GLU A 245 8.94 9.68 3.18
N ALA A 246 9.08 10.86 3.78
CA ALA A 246 10.35 11.30 4.35
C ALA A 246 10.74 10.31 5.47
N LYS A 247 11.97 9.81 5.40
CA LYS A 247 12.55 8.93 6.42
C LYS A 247 12.76 9.66 7.73
#